data_9fcf9b1efee2754418a9197ad3aa6864
#
_entry.id   9fcf9b1efee2754418a9197ad3aa6864
#
_cell.length_a   1.000
_cell.length_b   1.000
_cell.length_c   1.000
_cell.angle_alpha   90.00
_cell.angle_beta   90.00
_cell.angle_gamma   90.00
#
_symmetry.space_group_name_H-M   'P 1'
#
loop_
_entity.id
_entity.type
_entity.pdbx_description
1 polymer ?
#
loop_
_entity_poly.entity_id
_entity_poly.type
_entity_poly.pdbx_seq_one_letter_code
_entity_poly.pdbx_strand_id
1 'polypeptide(L)'
;MRILHLGKYYSPVKGGIESTSKYIVDYLSDYEHCVLCFNDKFESKQDIVDGTSVLRTSTIAVIKSQPISLSYMTLLKKKIDEFQPEIIHFHYPNPLVALYILIVVPKNIKLVVHWHSDVVAQKSIHKLVKPIELKLVKRADAIITTSPLYGPASDILRLYQKKIFVIASAIEKKNFTYDDATERKVKKLKAIYPYKIVFFIGRHV
;
A
#
# COMPACT_ATOMS: atom_id res chain seq x y z
N MET A 1 5.31 9.09 18.51
CA MET A 1 4.11 8.36 18.01
C MET A 1 4.56 7.14 17.26
N ARG A 2 3.97 5.98 17.52
CA ARG A 2 4.32 4.70 16.91
C ARG A 2 3.30 4.32 15.83
N ILE A 3 3.78 4.05 14.62
CA ILE A 3 2.96 3.74 13.45
C ILE A 3 3.32 2.35 12.93
N LEU A 4 2.34 1.43 12.92
CA LEU A 4 2.49 0.12 12.30
C LEU A 4 1.89 0.15 10.89
N HIS A 5 2.74 0.01 9.88
CA HIS A 5 2.33 -0.05 8.48
C HIS A 5 1.99 -1.49 8.10
N LEU A 6 0.83 -1.66 7.47
CA LEU A 6 0.39 -2.94 6.93
C LEU A 6 0.30 -2.84 5.41
N GLY A 7 1.08 -3.65 4.72
CA GLY A 7 1.14 -3.66 3.26
C GLY A 7 1.15 -5.09 2.69
N LYS A 8 1.04 -5.17 1.36
CA LYS A 8 1.21 -6.44 0.67
C LYS A 8 2.67 -6.87 0.68
N TYR A 9 3.55 -6.01 0.18
CA TYR A 9 5.00 -6.16 0.20
C TYR A 9 5.64 -4.85 0.67
N TYR A 10 6.96 -4.86 0.86
CA TYR A 10 7.76 -3.69 1.21
C TYR A 10 9.14 -3.78 0.58
N SER A 11 9.89 -2.67 0.56
CA SER A 11 11.27 -2.63 0.07
C SER A 11 12.08 -3.87 0.50
N PRO A 12 12.88 -4.50 -0.39
CA PRO A 12 13.32 -4.03 -1.71
C PRO A 12 12.36 -4.34 -2.88
N VAL A 13 11.19 -4.96 -2.61
CA VAL A 13 10.18 -5.22 -3.65
C VAL A 13 9.70 -3.88 -4.21
N LYS A 14 9.73 -3.74 -5.54
CA LYS A 14 9.35 -2.51 -6.25
C LYS A 14 7.91 -2.59 -6.74
N GLY A 15 7.14 -1.57 -6.46
CA GLY A 15 5.77 -1.36 -6.91
C GLY A 15 5.26 0.00 -6.45
N GLY A 16 4.15 0.47 -7.01
CA GLY A 16 3.62 1.80 -6.67
C GLY A 16 3.23 1.93 -5.20
N ILE A 17 2.56 0.91 -4.66
CA ILE A 17 2.14 0.87 -3.25
C ILE A 17 3.35 0.71 -2.32
N GLU A 18 4.27 -0.18 -2.68
CA GLU A 18 5.49 -0.47 -1.93
C GLU A 18 6.39 0.78 -1.86
N SER A 19 6.56 1.50 -2.97
CA SER A 19 7.30 2.76 -3.02
C SER A 19 6.63 3.85 -2.19
N THR A 20 5.29 3.98 -2.28
CA THR A 20 4.53 4.94 -1.47
C THR A 20 4.69 4.65 0.02
N SER A 21 4.58 3.38 0.42
CA SER A 21 4.77 2.97 1.82
C SER A 21 6.19 3.30 2.31
N LYS A 22 7.21 3.03 1.47
CA LYS A 22 8.60 3.34 1.79
C LYS A 22 8.82 4.84 1.95
N TYR A 23 8.31 5.66 1.02
CA TYR A 23 8.43 7.12 1.12
C TYR A 23 7.76 7.67 2.39
N ILE A 24 6.58 7.18 2.75
CA ILE A 24 5.90 7.62 3.98
C ILE A 24 6.78 7.33 5.20
N VAL A 25 7.36 6.15 5.30
CA VAL A 25 8.27 5.78 6.40
C VAL A 25 9.51 6.68 6.40
N ASP A 26 10.15 6.88 5.25
CA ASP A 26 11.39 7.65 5.15
C ASP A 26 11.20 9.14 5.46
N TYR A 27 10.08 9.72 5.02
CA TYR A 27 9.85 11.17 5.17
C TYR A 27 9.13 11.55 6.47
N LEU A 28 8.57 10.59 7.21
CA LEU A 28 8.01 10.80 8.53
C LEU A 28 8.97 10.34 9.65
N SER A 29 10.26 10.62 9.49
CA SER A 29 11.36 10.15 10.35
C SER A 29 11.25 10.57 11.82
N ASP A 30 10.40 11.56 12.16
CA ASP A 30 10.15 11.99 13.54
C ASP A 30 9.28 10.98 14.32
N TYR A 31 8.77 9.95 13.67
CA TYR A 31 7.95 8.91 14.26
C TYR A 31 8.64 7.56 14.27
N GLU A 32 8.22 6.69 15.18
CA GLU A 32 8.68 5.31 15.19
C GLU A 32 7.86 4.46 14.24
N HIS A 33 8.51 3.77 13.33
CA HIS A 33 7.87 2.96 12.30
C HIS A 33 8.19 1.48 12.45
N CYS A 34 7.18 0.65 12.23
CA CYS A 34 7.31 -0.78 12.03
C CYS A 34 6.46 -1.19 10.82
N VAL A 35 6.91 -2.16 10.06
CA VAL A 35 6.18 -2.66 8.89
C VAL A 35 5.88 -4.13 9.05
N LEU A 36 4.64 -4.53 8.76
CA LEU A 36 4.23 -5.92 8.61
C LEU A 36 3.72 -6.13 7.18
N CYS A 37 4.34 -7.06 6.47
CA CYS A 37 3.99 -7.38 5.09
C CYS A 37 4.14 -8.88 4.82
N PHE A 38 3.84 -9.31 3.59
CA PHE A 38 4.10 -10.69 3.18
C PHE A 38 5.54 -10.87 2.71
N ASN A 39 6.09 -12.05 2.95
CA ASN A 39 7.29 -12.52 2.29
C ASN A 39 6.92 -13.08 0.89
N ASP A 40 7.88 -13.17 -0.01
CA ASP A 40 7.77 -13.92 -1.27
C ASP A 40 8.09 -15.42 -1.10
N LYS A 41 8.47 -15.83 0.13
CA LYS A 41 8.90 -17.17 0.50
C LYS A 41 8.00 -17.81 1.55
N PHE A 42 8.14 -19.14 1.71
CA PHE A 42 7.42 -19.94 2.70
C PHE A 42 7.99 -19.82 4.13
N GLU A 43 8.67 -18.74 4.44
CA GLU A 43 9.21 -18.47 5.77
C GLU A 43 8.83 -17.08 6.26
N SER A 44 8.64 -16.92 7.56
CA SER A 44 8.52 -15.60 8.17
C SER A 44 9.90 -15.10 8.56
N LYS A 45 10.18 -13.82 8.27
CA LYS A 45 11.48 -13.20 8.49
C LYS A 45 11.32 -11.78 9.05
N GLN A 46 12.20 -11.41 9.96
CA GLN A 46 12.33 -10.04 10.43
C GLN A 46 13.62 -9.44 9.87
N ASP A 47 13.50 -8.30 9.22
CA ASP A 47 14.58 -7.53 8.62
C ASP A 47 14.65 -6.13 9.22
N ILE A 48 15.79 -5.45 9.01
CA ILE A 48 15.91 -4.01 9.18
C ILE A 48 16.15 -3.41 7.80
N VAL A 49 15.29 -2.51 7.36
CA VAL A 49 15.40 -1.81 6.08
C VAL A 49 15.51 -0.32 6.37
N ASP A 50 16.68 0.27 6.09
CA ASP A 50 16.99 1.68 6.34
C ASP A 50 16.60 2.13 7.77
N GLY A 51 16.94 1.31 8.77
CA GLY A 51 16.64 1.56 10.18
C GLY A 51 15.23 1.15 10.65
N THR A 52 14.33 0.80 9.74
CA THR A 52 12.96 0.40 10.06
C THR A 52 12.84 -1.11 10.23
N SER A 53 12.20 -1.56 11.32
CA SER A 53 11.88 -2.98 11.53
C SER A 53 10.78 -3.45 10.59
N VAL A 54 11.06 -4.49 9.80
CA VAL A 54 10.13 -5.07 8.83
C VAL A 54 9.92 -6.54 9.15
N LEU A 55 8.72 -6.92 9.54
CA LEU A 55 8.31 -8.30 9.72
C LEU A 55 7.60 -8.80 8.46
N ARG A 56 8.18 -9.81 7.81
CA ARG A 56 7.64 -10.46 6.62
C ARG A 56 7.02 -11.79 7.01
N THR A 57 5.73 -11.95 6.75
CA THR A 57 5.03 -13.21 7.06
C THR A 57 5.20 -14.22 5.93
N SER A 58 5.33 -15.49 6.26
CA SER A 58 5.39 -16.56 5.25
C SER A 58 4.21 -16.52 4.28
N THR A 59 4.46 -16.76 3.00
CA THR A 59 3.42 -16.90 1.96
C THR A 59 3.33 -18.35 1.52
N ILE A 60 2.16 -18.97 1.72
CA ILE A 60 1.90 -20.37 1.34
C ILE A 60 1.36 -20.48 -0.08
N ALA A 61 0.69 -19.46 -0.58
CA ALA A 61 0.12 -19.40 -1.92
C ALA A 61 -0.10 -17.94 -2.34
N VAL A 62 -0.19 -17.72 -3.65
CA VAL A 62 -0.64 -16.44 -4.22
C VAL A 62 -1.85 -16.71 -5.12
N ILE A 63 -3.02 -16.20 -4.73
CA ILE A 63 -4.27 -16.38 -5.47
C ILE A 63 -4.71 -15.03 -6.02
N LYS A 64 -4.82 -14.90 -7.35
CA LYS A 64 -5.21 -13.64 -8.01
C LYS A 64 -4.44 -12.43 -7.49
N SER A 65 -3.11 -12.56 -7.45
CA SER A 65 -2.19 -11.57 -6.90
C SER A 65 -2.32 -11.28 -5.40
N GLN A 66 -3.14 -12.03 -4.67
CA GLN A 66 -3.28 -11.94 -3.22
C GLN A 66 -2.43 -13.02 -2.55
N PRO A 67 -1.37 -12.67 -1.79
CA PRO A 67 -0.64 -13.64 -0.99
C PRO A 67 -1.48 -14.13 0.19
N ILE A 68 -1.37 -15.40 0.48
CA ILE A 68 -2.04 -16.08 1.58
C ILE A 68 -1.01 -16.49 2.61
N SER A 69 -1.25 -16.15 3.87
CA SER A 69 -0.38 -16.48 5.00
C SER A 69 -1.23 -16.98 6.18
N LEU A 70 -0.86 -18.10 6.75
CA LEU A 70 -1.50 -18.61 7.96
C LEU A 70 -1.01 -17.89 9.22
N SER A 71 0.20 -17.33 9.18
CA SER A 71 0.81 -16.67 10.33
C SER A 71 0.52 -15.16 10.40
N TYR A 72 -0.04 -14.53 9.33
CA TYR A 72 -0.21 -13.07 9.30
C TYR A 72 -1.04 -12.54 10.47
N MET A 73 -2.18 -13.16 10.76
CA MET A 73 -3.08 -12.70 11.83
C MET A 73 -2.42 -12.81 13.21
N THR A 74 -1.75 -13.92 13.50
CA THR A 74 -1.04 -14.13 14.78
C THR A 74 0.16 -13.18 14.93
N LEU A 75 0.92 -12.98 13.84
CA LEU A 75 2.05 -12.07 13.84
C LEU A 75 1.61 -10.60 13.93
N LEU A 76 0.46 -10.25 13.33
CA LEU A 76 -0.15 -8.93 13.49
C LEU A 76 -0.52 -8.67 14.96
N LYS A 77 -1.20 -9.63 15.61
CA LYS A 77 -1.53 -9.52 17.04
C LYS A 77 -0.28 -9.38 17.90
N LYS A 78 0.69 -10.28 17.69
CA LYS A 78 1.99 -10.23 18.40
C LYS A 78 2.69 -8.88 18.22
N LYS A 79 2.71 -8.35 16.98
CA LYS A 79 3.37 -7.07 16.70
C LYS A 79 2.62 -5.88 17.32
N ILE A 80 1.30 -5.92 17.42
CA ILE A 80 0.53 -4.93 18.17
C ILE A 80 0.90 -4.96 19.64
N ASP A 81 0.99 -6.15 20.25
CA ASP A 81 1.32 -6.31 21.66
C ASP A 81 2.75 -5.89 21.99
N GLU A 82 3.72 -6.14 21.09
CA GLU A 82 5.13 -5.78 21.26
C GLU A 82 5.41 -4.30 20.97
N PHE A 83 4.91 -3.79 19.86
CA PHE A 83 5.22 -2.44 19.37
C PHE A 83 4.31 -1.38 19.95
N GLN A 84 3.11 -1.76 20.44
CA GLN A 84 2.12 -0.85 21.02
C GLN A 84 1.83 0.36 20.12
N PRO A 85 1.42 0.15 18.84
CA PRO A 85 1.19 1.24 17.90
C PRO A 85 0.02 2.11 18.34
N GLU A 86 0.15 3.42 18.12
CA GLU A 86 -0.96 4.38 18.27
C GLU A 86 -1.79 4.46 17.00
N ILE A 87 -1.14 4.16 15.83
CA ILE A 87 -1.76 4.17 14.51
C ILE A 87 -1.43 2.87 13.77
N ILE A 88 -2.45 2.27 13.19
CA ILE A 88 -2.31 1.30 12.08
C ILE A 88 -2.50 2.06 10.77
N HIS A 89 -1.47 2.06 9.92
CA HIS A 89 -1.54 2.60 8.56
C HIS A 89 -1.61 1.45 7.56
N PHE A 90 -2.77 1.23 6.99
CA PHE A 90 -3.04 0.09 6.12
C PHE A 90 -3.13 0.49 4.65
N HIS A 91 -2.30 -0.12 3.80
CA HIS A 91 -2.30 0.07 2.36
C HIS A 91 -3.26 -0.93 1.68
N TYR A 92 -4.43 -0.44 1.29
CA TYR A 92 -5.44 -1.21 0.58
C TYR A 92 -5.22 -1.08 -0.95
N PRO A 93 -5.39 -2.16 -1.80
CA PRO A 93 -6.23 -3.32 -1.57
C PRO A 93 -5.48 -4.54 -1.01
N ASN A 94 -5.98 -5.07 0.07
CA ASN A 94 -5.69 -6.40 0.58
C ASN A 94 -6.87 -6.88 1.46
N PRO A 95 -7.91 -7.51 0.87
CA PRO A 95 -9.12 -7.89 1.61
C PRO A 95 -8.87 -8.84 2.77
N LEU A 96 -7.87 -9.72 2.66
CA LEU A 96 -7.54 -10.68 3.72
C LEU A 96 -6.95 -9.95 4.94
N VAL A 97 -6.01 -9.03 4.72
CA VAL A 97 -5.46 -8.20 5.80
C VAL A 97 -6.54 -7.29 6.38
N ALA A 98 -7.44 -6.74 5.55
CA ALA A 98 -8.60 -5.97 6.02
C ALA A 98 -9.46 -6.77 7.00
N LEU A 99 -9.72 -8.06 6.70
CA LEU A 99 -10.43 -8.96 7.60
C LEU A 99 -9.66 -9.18 8.92
N TYR A 100 -8.34 -9.41 8.85
CA TYR A 100 -7.51 -9.56 10.05
C TYR A 100 -7.51 -8.31 10.93
N ILE A 101 -7.43 -7.10 10.32
CA ILE A 101 -7.55 -5.83 11.03
C ILE A 101 -8.87 -5.77 11.82
N LEU A 102 -9.98 -6.12 11.16
CA LEU A 102 -11.31 -6.09 11.80
C LEU A 102 -11.46 -7.07 12.97
N ILE A 103 -10.68 -8.16 12.96
CA ILE A 103 -10.72 -9.20 14.02
C ILE A 103 -9.78 -8.86 15.17
N VAL A 104 -8.53 -8.44 14.90
CA VAL A 104 -7.49 -8.40 15.92
C VAL A 104 -7.07 -7.01 16.37
N VAL A 105 -7.34 -5.95 15.59
CA VAL A 105 -6.90 -4.59 15.95
C VAL A 105 -7.87 -3.97 16.96
N PRO A 106 -7.42 -3.63 18.19
CA PRO A 106 -8.24 -2.97 19.20
C PRO A 106 -8.80 -1.63 18.70
N LYS A 107 -10.01 -1.27 19.19
CA LYS A 107 -10.70 -0.05 18.75
C LYS A 107 -10.03 1.24 19.20
N ASN A 108 -9.24 1.21 20.26
CA ASN A 108 -8.48 2.35 20.76
C ASN A 108 -7.28 2.72 19.89
N ILE A 109 -6.81 1.80 19.02
CA ILE A 109 -5.76 2.10 18.04
C ILE A 109 -6.39 2.77 16.82
N LYS A 110 -5.86 3.91 16.41
CA LYS A 110 -6.33 4.64 15.23
C LYS A 110 -6.04 3.87 13.95
N LEU A 111 -7.01 3.84 13.03
CA LEU A 111 -6.90 3.17 11.74
C LEU A 111 -6.93 4.17 10.60
N VAL A 112 -5.81 4.31 9.90
CA VAL A 112 -5.69 5.07 8.65
C VAL A 112 -5.65 4.07 7.50
N VAL A 113 -6.58 4.18 6.56
CA VAL A 113 -6.62 3.32 5.37
C VAL A 113 -6.18 4.12 4.16
N HIS A 114 -5.04 3.77 3.58
CA HIS A 114 -4.56 4.33 2.32
C HIS A 114 -5.15 3.53 1.16
N TRP A 115 -6.16 4.08 0.52
CA TRP A 115 -6.94 3.41 -0.51
C TRP A 115 -6.36 3.69 -1.90
N HIS A 116 -5.59 2.74 -2.44
CA HIS A 116 -4.91 2.90 -3.73
C HIS A 116 -5.79 2.48 -4.92
N SER A 117 -6.64 1.49 -4.74
CA SER A 117 -7.59 1.04 -5.77
C SER A 117 -8.72 0.22 -5.18
N ASP A 118 -9.86 0.19 -5.87
CA ASP A 118 -10.93 -0.77 -5.59
C ASP A 118 -10.52 -2.18 -6.02
N VAL A 119 -11.10 -3.19 -5.38
CA VAL A 119 -10.99 -4.57 -5.86
C VAL A 119 -11.97 -4.76 -7.01
N VAL A 120 -11.49 -4.58 -8.24
CA VAL A 120 -12.30 -4.70 -9.47
C VAL A 120 -12.42 -6.15 -9.94
N ALA A 121 -11.90 -7.12 -9.18
CA ALA A 121 -11.91 -8.53 -9.55
C ALA A 121 -13.34 -9.08 -9.63
N GLN A 122 -13.55 -9.90 -10.65
CA GLN A 122 -14.74 -10.72 -10.98
C GLN A 122 -15.94 -10.56 -10.03
N LYS A 123 -17.12 -10.31 -10.58
CA LYS A 123 -18.40 -10.03 -9.86
C LYS A 123 -18.68 -10.93 -8.64
N SER A 124 -18.25 -12.20 -8.68
CA SER A 124 -18.41 -13.16 -7.56
C SER A 124 -17.54 -12.85 -6.35
N ILE A 125 -16.26 -12.50 -6.57
CA ILE A 125 -15.33 -12.16 -5.48
C ILE A 125 -15.69 -10.81 -4.88
N HIS A 126 -16.11 -9.85 -5.69
CA HIS A 126 -16.57 -8.54 -5.23
C HIS A 126 -17.72 -8.65 -4.22
N LYS A 127 -18.70 -9.54 -4.44
CA LYS A 127 -19.80 -9.78 -3.50
C LYS A 127 -19.30 -10.26 -2.12
N LEU A 128 -18.24 -11.08 -2.10
CA LEU A 128 -17.65 -11.60 -0.85
C LEU A 128 -16.79 -10.55 -0.14
N VAL A 129 -16.07 -9.73 -0.90
CA VAL A 129 -15.14 -8.71 -0.37
C VAL A 129 -15.86 -7.45 0.08
N LYS A 130 -16.92 -7.03 -0.60
CA LYS A 130 -17.66 -5.79 -0.31
C LYS A 130 -18.11 -5.63 1.15
N PRO A 131 -18.62 -6.66 1.86
CA PRO A 131 -18.96 -6.52 3.28
C PRO A 131 -17.75 -6.22 4.18
N ILE A 132 -16.56 -6.77 3.82
CA ILE A 132 -15.31 -6.52 4.54
C ILE A 132 -14.88 -5.07 4.31
N GLU A 133 -14.91 -4.60 3.06
CA GLU A 133 -14.58 -3.21 2.68
C GLU A 133 -15.46 -2.21 3.42
N LEU A 134 -16.78 -2.41 3.43
CA LEU A 134 -17.72 -1.53 4.14
C LEU A 134 -17.45 -1.48 5.65
N LYS A 135 -17.14 -2.63 6.26
CA LYS A 135 -16.77 -2.68 7.69
C LYS A 135 -15.43 -1.99 7.95
N LEU A 136 -14.45 -2.18 7.05
CA LEU A 136 -13.14 -1.54 7.15
C LEU A 136 -13.26 -0.01 7.09
N VAL A 137 -13.95 0.52 6.08
CA VAL A 137 -14.16 1.95 5.87
C VAL A 137 -14.97 2.56 7.01
N LYS A 138 -16.00 1.83 7.53
CA LYS A 138 -16.74 2.23 8.73
C LYS A 138 -15.82 2.32 9.95
N ARG A 139 -14.89 1.37 10.13
CA ARG A 139 -13.92 1.31 11.24
C ARG A 139 -12.82 2.36 11.13
N ALA A 140 -12.41 2.73 9.92
CA ALA A 140 -11.35 3.69 9.67
C ALA A 140 -11.61 5.03 10.35
N ASP A 141 -10.58 5.60 10.97
CA ASP A 141 -10.61 6.98 11.50
C ASP A 141 -10.35 7.98 10.37
N ALA A 142 -9.47 7.63 9.42
CA ALA A 142 -9.18 8.40 8.22
C ALA A 142 -8.96 7.49 7.01
N ILE A 143 -9.26 8.01 5.82
CA ILE A 143 -9.05 7.33 4.55
C ILE A 143 -8.23 8.27 3.66
N ILE A 144 -7.12 7.80 3.14
CA ILE A 144 -6.30 8.55 2.19
C ILE A 144 -6.61 8.04 0.78
N THR A 145 -6.89 8.97 -0.14
CA THR A 145 -7.01 8.70 -1.58
C THR A 145 -6.01 9.55 -2.35
N THR A 146 -5.58 9.06 -3.52
CA THR A 146 -4.55 9.74 -4.33
C THR A 146 -5.11 10.80 -5.26
N SER A 147 -6.45 10.90 -5.40
CA SER A 147 -7.13 11.84 -6.29
C SER A 147 -8.44 12.31 -5.67
N PRO A 148 -8.84 13.59 -5.85
CA PRO A 148 -10.12 14.11 -5.36
C PRO A 148 -11.32 13.46 -6.05
N LEU A 149 -11.14 12.97 -7.28
CA LEU A 149 -12.21 12.31 -8.03
C LEU A 149 -12.44 10.87 -7.60
N TYR A 150 -11.48 10.26 -6.92
CA TYR A 150 -11.53 8.83 -6.60
C TYR A 150 -12.63 8.50 -5.58
N GLY A 151 -12.68 9.24 -4.49
CA GLY A 151 -13.65 9.00 -3.41
C GLY A 151 -15.12 9.02 -3.89
N PRO A 152 -15.56 10.06 -4.61
CA PRO A 152 -16.90 10.12 -5.18
C PRO A 152 -17.20 9.01 -6.20
N ALA A 153 -16.20 8.57 -6.98
CA ALA A 153 -16.37 7.55 -8.01
C ALA A 153 -16.41 6.11 -7.47
N SER A 154 -15.87 5.87 -6.27
CA SER A 154 -15.85 4.53 -5.67
C SER A 154 -17.19 4.19 -5.04
N ASP A 155 -17.75 3.03 -5.35
CA ASP A 155 -18.99 2.50 -4.76
C ASP A 155 -18.90 2.29 -3.23
N ILE A 156 -17.70 2.12 -2.72
CA ILE A 156 -17.44 1.94 -1.29
C ILE A 156 -17.23 3.28 -0.60
N LEU A 157 -16.36 4.13 -1.15
CA LEU A 157 -15.90 5.35 -0.49
C LEU A 157 -16.91 6.50 -0.57
N ARG A 158 -17.79 6.54 -1.58
CA ARG A 158 -18.77 7.62 -1.77
C ARG A 158 -19.67 7.87 -0.55
N LEU A 159 -19.87 6.84 0.30
CA LEU A 159 -20.66 6.95 1.51
C LEU A 159 -19.90 7.54 2.71
N TYR A 160 -18.59 7.73 2.60
CA TYR A 160 -17.71 8.09 3.71
C TYR A 160 -16.84 9.32 3.43
N GLN A 161 -17.31 10.25 2.60
CA GLN A 161 -16.56 11.42 2.12
C GLN A 161 -15.95 12.26 3.26
N LYS A 162 -16.61 12.35 4.42
CA LYS A 162 -16.14 13.10 5.59
C LYS A 162 -14.86 12.54 6.22
N LYS A 163 -14.48 11.29 5.89
CA LYS A 163 -13.26 10.64 6.38
C LYS A 163 -12.13 10.67 5.35
N ILE A 164 -12.37 11.19 4.14
CA ILE A 164 -11.43 11.14 3.04
C ILE A 164 -10.53 12.35 3.05
N PHE A 165 -9.23 12.09 3.01
CA PHE A 165 -8.17 13.06 2.83
C PHE A 165 -7.47 12.76 1.50
N VAL A 166 -7.36 13.76 0.64
CA VAL A 166 -6.69 13.60 -0.65
C VAL A 166 -5.22 13.92 -0.49
N ILE A 167 -4.38 12.91 -0.67
CA ILE A 167 -2.91 13.04 -0.65
C ILE A 167 -2.38 12.39 -1.93
N ALA A 168 -1.93 13.22 -2.87
CA ALA A 168 -1.39 12.74 -4.14
C ALA A 168 -0.15 11.86 -3.94
N SER A 169 -0.01 10.83 -4.78
CA SER A 169 1.22 10.03 -4.78
C SER A 169 2.42 10.88 -5.14
N ALA A 170 3.48 10.77 -4.36
CA ALA A 170 4.72 11.46 -4.58
C ALA A 170 5.73 10.59 -5.35
N ILE A 171 6.65 11.23 -6.04
CA ILE A 171 7.80 10.62 -6.69
C ILE A 171 9.06 11.37 -6.27
N GLU A 172 10.16 10.65 -6.12
CA GLU A 172 11.43 11.28 -5.80
C GLU A 172 11.99 12.04 -7.01
N LYS A 173 12.23 13.33 -6.82
CA LYS A 173 12.79 14.20 -7.86
C LYS A 173 14.14 13.70 -8.40
N LYS A 174 14.96 13.05 -7.56
CA LYS A 174 16.26 12.48 -7.97
C LYS A 174 16.13 11.39 -9.06
N ASN A 175 14.97 10.73 -9.17
CA ASN A 175 14.73 9.73 -10.21
C ASN A 175 14.45 10.33 -11.60
N PHE A 176 14.35 11.67 -11.68
CA PHE A 176 14.05 12.44 -12.90
C PHE A 176 15.17 13.42 -13.23
N THR A 177 16.40 13.12 -12.82
CA THR A 177 17.56 13.92 -13.21
C THR A 177 17.85 13.76 -14.70
N TYR A 178 18.01 14.89 -15.37
CA TYR A 178 18.37 14.96 -16.77
C TYR A 178 19.90 15.08 -16.85
N ASP A 179 20.57 13.96 -17.04
CA ASP A 179 22.01 13.86 -17.18
C ASP A 179 22.45 13.78 -18.65
N ASP A 180 23.75 13.91 -18.92
CA ASP A 180 24.31 13.86 -20.28
C ASP A 180 24.00 12.54 -21.00
N ALA A 181 23.87 11.42 -20.25
CA ALA A 181 23.53 10.13 -20.82
C ALA A 181 22.07 10.11 -21.30
N THR A 182 21.17 10.70 -20.51
CA THR A 182 19.77 10.89 -20.87
C THR A 182 19.63 11.82 -22.05
N GLU A 183 20.39 12.93 -22.09
CA GLU A 183 20.39 13.87 -23.22
C GLU A 183 20.80 13.19 -24.53
N ARG A 184 21.89 12.40 -24.51
CA ARG A 184 22.33 11.63 -25.67
C ARG A 184 21.26 10.65 -26.16
N LYS A 185 20.55 9.96 -25.25
CA LYS A 185 19.43 9.06 -25.60
C LYS A 185 18.27 9.82 -26.23
N VAL A 186 17.88 10.96 -25.66
CA VAL A 186 16.82 11.81 -26.20
C VAL A 186 17.18 12.32 -27.60
N LYS A 187 18.42 12.81 -27.82
CA LYS A 187 18.89 13.24 -29.16
C LYS A 187 18.79 12.11 -30.18
N LYS A 188 19.21 10.90 -29.82
CA LYS A 188 19.11 9.70 -30.71
C LYS A 188 17.63 9.38 -31.02
N LEU A 189 16.75 9.39 -30.02
CA LEU A 189 15.32 9.16 -30.25
C LEU A 189 14.68 10.21 -31.16
N LYS A 190 15.00 11.49 -30.96
CA LYS A 190 14.51 12.57 -31.83
C LYS A 190 15.04 12.48 -33.27
N ALA A 191 16.24 11.98 -33.47
CA ALA A 191 16.77 11.74 -34.79
C ALA A 191 16.06 10.58 -35.54
N ILE A 192 15.65 9.54 -34.81
CA ILE A 192 14.89 8.40 -35.36
C ILE A 192 13.42 8.78 -35.60
N TYR A 193 12.85 9.56 -34.68
CA TYR A 193 11.44 9.96 -34.70
C TYR A 193 11.34 11.50 -34.76
N PRO A 194 11.43 12.11 -35.95
CA PRO A 194 11.42 13.58 -36.09
C PRO A 194 10.04 14.23 -35.86
N TYR A 195 9.00 13.42 -35.59
CA TYR A 195 7.64 13.88 -35.36
C TYR A 195 7.32 14.06 -33.87
N LYS A 196 6.13 14.61 -33.57
CA LYS A 196 5.63 14.65 -32.19
C LYS A 196 5.44 13.22 -31.68
N ILE A 197 6.05 12.90 -30.55
CA ILE A 197 5.96 11.57 -29.92
C ILE A 197 4.85 11.62 -28.88
N VAL A 198 3.83 10.77 -29.00
CA VAL A 198 2.87 10.50 -27.94
C VAL A 198 3.31 9.22 -27.26
N PHE A 199 3.58 9.33 -25.96
CA PHE A 199 4.10 8.22 -25.16
C PHE A 199 3.06 7.78 -24.13
N PHE A 200 2.81 6.46 -24.07
CA PHE A 200 1.93 5.85 -23.07
C PHE A 200 2.73 4.81 -22.28
N ILE A 201 2.67 4.95 -20.97
CA ILE A 201 3.15 3.93 -20.02
C ILE A 201 1.97 3.41 -19.22
N GLY A 202 1.75 2.11 -19.21
CA GLY A 202 0.65 1.50 -18.48
C GLY A 202 0.80 -0.01 -18.38
N ARG A 203 0.00 -0.60 -17.50
CA ARG A 203 -0.13 -2.06 -17.44
C ARG A 203 -1.15 -2.50 -18.48
N HIS A 204 -0.77 -3.47 -19.32
CA HIS A 204 -1.74 -4.19 -20.15
C HIS A 204 -2.56 -5.13 -19.24
N VAL A 205 -3.87 -4.94 -19.18
CA VAL A 205 -4.86 -5.73 -18.45
C VAL A 205 -5.87 -6.31 -19.41
#